data_37c6b62a88481e2f43664a9553b0445b
#
_entry.id   37c6b62a88481e2f43664a9553b0445b
#
_cell.length_a   1.000
_cell.length_b   1.000
_cell.length_c   1.000
_cell.angle_alpha   90.00
_cell.angle_beta   90.00
_cell.angle_gamma   90.00
#
_symmetry.space_group_name_H-M   'P 1'
#
loop_
_entity.id
_entity.type
_entity.pdbx_description
1 polymer ?
#
loop_
_entity_poly.entity_id
_entity_poly.type
_entity_poly.pdbx_seq_one_letter_code
_entity_poly.pdbx_strand_id
1 'polypeptide(L)' 'MSYEVQTWDDADKTVYYETVKDAIDYESARDIIVKKYPNRKVIAVIRK' A
#
# COMPACT_ATOMS: atom_id res chain seq x y z
N MET A 1 -9.25 -12.23 -2.17
CA MET A 1 -8.95 -11.55 -0.90
C MET A 1 -8.44 -10.16 -1.14
N SER A 2 -8.71 -9.26 -0.22
CA SER A 2 -8.22 -7.90 -0.36
C SER A 2 -7.21 -7.58 0.73
N TYR A 3 -6.36 -6.60 0.43
CA TYR A 3 -5.35 -6.12 1.34
C TYR A 3 -5.49 -4.61 1.46
N GLU A 4 -5.20 -4.11 2.64
CA GLU A 4 -5.08 -2.66 2.86
C GLU A 4 -3.60 -2.34 2.97
N VAL A 5 -3.11 -1.46 2.11
CA VAL A 5 -1.72 -1.01 2.16
C VAL A 5 -1.71 0.41 2.70
N GLN A 6 -1.03 0.60 3.81
CA GLN A 6 -0.90 1.90 4.44
C GLN A 6 0.44 2.49 4.05
N THR A 7 0.42 3.72 3.56
CA THR A 7 1.62 4.39 3.08
C THR A 7 1.77 5.77 3.72
N TRP A 8 3.01 6.19 3.85
CA TRP A 8 3.35 7.52 4.33
C TRP A 8 3.88 8.36 3.18
N ASP A 9 3.31 9.55 3.03
CA ASP A 9 3.79 10.51 2.05
C ASP A 9 4.52 11.63 2.79
N ASP A 10 5.82 11.72 2.59
CA ASP A 10 6.64 12.68 3.30
C ASP A 10 6.39 14.12 2.85
N ALA A 11 6.04 14.30 1.58
CA ALA A 11 5.75 15.63 1.05
C ALA A 11 4.48 16.20 1.69
N ASP A 12 3.44 15.38 1.81
CA ASP A 12 2.16 15.78 2.37
C ASP A 12 2.07 15.57 3.88
N LYS A 13 3.03 14.85 4.47
CA LYS A 13 2.99 14.49 5.90
C LYS A 13 1.69 13.80 6.25
N THR A 14 1.26 12.87 5.40
CA THR A 14 -0.05 12.22 5.53
C THR A 14 0.08 10.73 5.32
N VAL A 15 -0.72 9.96 6.05
CA VAL A 15 -0.86 8.51 5.86
C VAL A 15 -2.03 8.27 4.91
N TYR A 16 -1.78 7.46 3.89
CA TYR A 16 -2.81 7.06 2.93
C TYR A 16 -3.13 5.59 3.08
N TYR A 17 -4.38 5.24 2.86
CA TYR A 17 -4.89 3.87 2.96
C TYR A 17 -5.39 3.46 1.58
N GLU A 18 -4.78 2.42 1.02
CA GLU A 18 -5.17 1.93 -0.31
C GLU A 18 -5.63 0.49 -0.20
N THR A 19 -6.73 0.16 -0.88
CA THR A 19 -7.24 -1.21 -0.92
C THR A 19 -6.81 -1.87 -2.22
N VAL A 20 -6.21 -3.04 -2.12
CA VAL A 20 -5.79 -3.85 -3.27
C VAL A 20 -6.60 -5.12 -3.29
N LYS A 21 -7.40 -5.33 -4.33
CA LYS A 21 -8.31 -6.47 -4.41
C LYS A 21 -7.73 -7.67 -5.14
N ASP A 22 -6.75 -7.44 -6.01
CA ASP A 22 -6.24 -8.48 -6.91
C ASP A 22 -4.93 -9.09 -6.46
N ALA A 23 -4.47 -8.75 -5.27
CA ALA A 23 -3.21 -9.29 -4.77
C ALA A 23 -3.38 -10.72 -4.28
N ILE A 24 -2.36 -11.54 -4.52
CA ILE A 24 -2.37 -12.92 -4.08
C ILE A 24 -1.73 -13.09 -2.71
N ASP A 25 -0.89 -12.15 -2.30
CA ASP A 25 -0.25 -12.18 -0.99
C ASP A 25 0.19 -10.75 -0.61
N TYR A 26 0.83 -10.64 0.56
CA TYR A 26 1.29 -9.36 1.08
C TYR A 26 2.28 -8.67 0.15
N GLU A 27 3.22 -9.41 -0.40
CA GLU A 27 4.23 -8.83 -1.27
C GLU A 27 3.62 -8.29 -2.56
N SER A 28 2.66 -9.01 -3.13
CA SER A 28 1.96 -8.55 -4.32
C SER A 28 1.22 -7.25 -4.07
N ALA A 29 0.52 -7.17 -2.94
CA ALA A 29 -0.22 -5.96 -2.58
C ALA A 29 0.74 -4.77 -2.44
N ARG A 30 1.84 -4.98 -1.72
CA ARG A 30 2.85 -3.96 -1.53
C ARG A 30 3.44 -3.48 -2.86
N ASP A 31 3.79 -4.43 -3.73
CA ASP A 31 4.39 -4.10 -5.02
C ASP A 31 3.47 -3.27 -5.90
N ILE A 32 2.18 -3.60 -5.90
CA ILE A 32 1.21 -2.85 -6.68
C ILE A 32 1.21 -1.38 -6.25
N ILE A 33 1.21 -1.14 -4.95
CA ILE A 33 1.17 0.22 -4.42
C ILE A 33 2.51 0.93 -4.61
N VAL A 34 3.62 0.24 -4.44
CA VAL A 34 4.94 0.83 -4.65
C VAL A 34 5.10 1.31 -6.09
N LYS A 35 4.62 0.52 -7.04
CA LYS A 35 4.69 0.91 -8.46
C LYS A 35 3.75 2.05 -8.80
N LYS A 36 2.59 2.07 -8.15
CA LYS A 36 1.60 3.11 -8.41
C LYS A 36 1.98 4.45 -7.77
N TYR A 37 2.58 4.39 -6.59
CA TYR A 37 2.96 5.58 -5.83
C TYR A 37 4.41 5.45 -5.35
N PRO A 38 5.38 5.64 -6.27
CA PRO A 38 6.79 5.38 -5.92
C PRO A 38 7.36 6.34 -4.87
N ASN A 39 6.72 7.47 -4.64
CA ASN A 39 7.18 8.45 -3.67
C ASN A 39 6.66 8.20 -2.26
N ARG A 40 5.81 7.20 -2.09
CA ARG A 40 5.25 6.86 -0.78
C ARG A 40 5.99 5.68 -0.17
N LYS A 41 6.14 5.72 1.15
CA LYS A 41 6.77 4.64 1.89
C LYS A 41 5.69 3.73 2.48
N VAL A 42 5.79 2.45 2.22
CA VAL A 42 4.84 1.48 2.78
C VAL A 42 5.17 1.28 4.25
N ILE A 43 4.18 1.47 5.12
CA ILE A 43 4.35 1.32 6.56
C ILE A 43 3.60 0.12 7.12
N ALA A 44 2.57 -0.37 6.43
CA ALA A 44 1.85 -1.55 6.86
C ALA A 44 1.09 -2.17 5.69
N VAL A 45 0.93 -3.48 5.73
CA VAL A 45 0.08 -4.22 4.79
C VAL A 45 -0.78 -5.15 5.62
N ILE A 46 -2.09 -5.01 5.51
CA ILE A 46 -3.05 -5.74 6.34
C ILE A 46 -4.00 -6.52 5.42
N ARG A 47 -4.16 -7.79 5.73
CA ARG A 47 -5.14 -8.60 5.00
C ARG A 47 -6.54 -8.36 5.56
N LYS A 48 -7.47 -8.15 4.66
CA LYS A 48 -8.88 -7.91 5.04
C LYS A 48 -9.78 -9.11 4.82
#